data_669b3f61b16be1ba563667999bd1e9de
#
_entry.id   669b3f61b16be1ba563667999bd1e9de
#
_cell.length_a   1.000
_cell.length_b   1.000
_cell.length_c   1.000
_cell.angle_alpha   90.00
_cell.angle_beta   90.00
_cell.angle_gamma   90.00
#
_symmetry.space_group_name_H-M   'P 1'
#
loop_
_entity.id
_entity.type
_entity.pdbx_description
1 polymer ?
#
loop_
_entity_poly.entity_id
_entity_poly.type
_entity_poly.pdbx_seq_one_letter_code
_entity_poly.pdbx_strand_id
1 'polypeptide(L)'
;MNYKDFLNELDKKLQEYFEFHKEHINCTIGCSSCCENGDYPLSAIELEYLMQGFMILNSKDKITVQNNIKNIVKGGACPFLIDKKCSVYQYRPIICRVHGLAYLCKDNTVKVPYCAKNGKNYAKAYTDGEITINPIKENLDTTVLLKDFDYGEIRNLIDWINH
;
A
#
# COMPACT_ATOMS: atom_id res chain seq x y z
N MET A 1 18.71 9.82 8.33
CA MET A 1 18.00 9.61 7.03
C MET A 1 16.64 10.27 7.14
N ASN A 2 16.26 11.11 6.20
CA ASN A 2 14.88 11.63 6.18
C ASN A 2 13.90 10.60 5.61
N TYR A 3 12.59 10.82 5.83
CA TYR A 3 11.56 9.86 5.43
C TYR A 3 11.52 9.61 3.92
N LYS A 4 11.73 10.64 3.09
CA LYS A 4 11.75 10.51 1.63
C LYS A 4 12.93 9.63 1.15
N ASP A 5 14.10 9.81 1.73
CA ASP A 5 15.27 9.01 1.38
C ASP A 5 15.07 7.55 1.78
N PHE A 6 14.49 7.33 2.97
CA PHE A 6 14.08 6.00 3.42
C PHE A 6 13.13 5.33 2.41
N LEU A 7 12.09 6.05 1.94
CA LEU A 7 11.17 5.49 0.95
C LEU A 7 11.86 5.16 -0.39
N ASN A 8 12.83 5.96 -0.82
CA ASN A 8 13.60 5.67 -2.03
C ASN A 8 14.42 4.39 -1.90
N GLU A 9 15.05 4.17 -0.73
CA GLU A 9 15.78 2.93 -0.46
C GLU A 9 14.84 1.72 -0.33
N LEU A 10 13.70 1.92 0.33
CA LEU A 10 12.67 0.89 0.42
C LEU A 10 12.15 0.49 -0.97
N ASP A 11 11.86 1.45 -1.84
CA ASP A 11 11.37 1.16 -3.20
C ASP A 11 12.37 0.34 -4.02
N LYS A 12 13.68 0.63 -3.92
CA LYS A 12 14.73 -0.19 -4.56
C LYS A 12 14.69 -1.63 -4.07
N LYS A 13 14.61 -1.82 -2.76
CA LYS A 13 14.54 -3.13 -2.13
C LYS A 13 13.27 -3.90 -2.51
N LEU A 14 12.12 -3.21 -2.51
CA LEU A 14 10.86 -3.81 -2.94
C LEU A 14 10.89 -4.23 -4.40
N GLN A 15 11.56 -3.46 -5.28
CA GLN A 15 11.75 -3.85 -6.68
C GLN A 15 12.50 -5.17 -6.80
N GLU A 16 13.54 -5.41 -5.98
CA GLU A 16 14.26 -6.69 -5.93
C GLU A 16 13.33 -7.83 -5.49
N TYR A 17 12.47 -7.60 -4.51
CA TYR A 17 11.51 -8.62 -4.05
C TYR A 17 10.43 -8.91 -5.09
N PHE A 18 9.91 -7.91 -5.77
CA PHE A 18 8.97 -8.12 -6.88
C PHE A 18 9.62 -8.89 -8.03
N GLU A 19 10.87 -8.59 -8.36
CA GLU A 19 11.62 -9.34 -9.38
C GLU A 19 11.89 -10.79 -8.95
N PHE A 20 12.23 -11.01 -7.67
CA PHE A 20 12.44 -12.35 -7.13
C PHE A 20 11.18 -13.24 -7.22
N HIS A 21 10.00 -12.67 -7.03
CA HIS A 21 8.71 -13.36 -7.11
C HIS A 21 7.96 -13.10 -8.44
N LYS A 22 8.63 -12.61 -9.47
CA LYS A 22 7.99 -12.16 -10.72
C LYS A 22 7.05 -13.17 -11.38
N GLU A 23 7.34 -14.46 -11.27
CA GLU A 23 6.49 -15.53 -11.81
C GLU A 23 5.13 -15.61 -11.10
N HIS A 24 5.01 -15.04 -9.92
CA HIS A 24 3.81 -15.02 -9.09
C HIS A 24 3.13 -13.66 -9.04
N ILE A 25 3.72 -12.65 -9.66
CA ILE A 25 3.21 -11.26 -9.65
C ILE A 25 2.43 -10.99 -10.93
N ASN A 26 1.16 -10.72 -10.79
CA ASN A 26 0.25 -10.40 -11.87
C ASN A 26 -0.26 -8.93 -11.82
N CYS A 27 0.41 -8.08 -11.03
CA CYS A 27 0.12 -6.65 -11.04
C CYS A 27 0.58 -6.05 -12.37
N THR A 28 -0.35 -5.42 -13.07
CA THR A 28 -0.09 -4.71 -14.33
C THR A 28 -0.46 -3.24 -14.19
N ILE A 29 0.04 -2.40 -15.09
CA ILE A 29 -0.39 -1.00 -15.19
C ILE A 29 -1.90 -0.96 -15.37
N GLY A 30 -2.61 -0.22 -14.50
CA GLY A 30 -4.06 -0.14 -14.50
C GLY A 30 -4.78 -1.13 -13.59
N CYS A 31 -4.07 -2.04 -12.90
CA CYS A 31 -4.65 -2.81 -11.81
C CYS A 31 -4.87 -1.89 -10.60
N SER A 32 -6.13 -1.74 -10.17
CA SER A 32 -6.54 -0.88 -9.05
C SER A 32 -7.16 -1.64 -7.89
N SER A 33 -7.11 -2.98 -7.90
CA SER A 33 -7.76 -3.83 -6.89
C SER A 33 -7.44 -3.43 -5.45
N CYS A 34 -6.19 -3.09 -5.15
CA CYS A 34 -5.80 -2.65 -3.81
C CYS A 34 -6.40 -1.28 -3.42
N CYS A 35 -6.63 -0.39 -4.39
CA CYS A 35 -7.21 0.92 -4.15
C CYS A 35 -8.75 0.90 -4.11
N GLU A 36 -9.38 -0.06 -4.73
CA GLU A 36 -10.85 -0.20 -4.74
C GLU A 36 -11.42 -0.60 -3.36
N ASN A 37 -10.56 -1.12 -2.49
CA ASN A 37 -10.86 -1.44 -1.09
C ASN A 37 -9.81 -0.79 -0.17
N GLY A 38 -9.54 0.50 -0.41
CA GLY A 38 -8.32 1.19 0.03
C GLY A 38 -8.40 1.87 1.40
N ASP A 39 -9.16 1.33 2.35
CA ASP A 39 -9.17 1.84 3.73
C ASP A 39 -8.07 1.14 4.55
N TYR A 40 -6.83 1.56 4.32
CA TYR A 40 -5.66 0.97 4.94
C TYR A 40 -5.12 1.81 6.10
N PRO A 41 -4.48 1.16 7.11
CA PRO A 41 -3.79 1.86 8.18
C PRO A 41 -2.55 2.58 7.65
N LEU A 42 -2.36 3.81 8.09
CA LEU A 42 -1.14 4.59 7.88
C LEU A 42 -0.81 5.42 9.13
N SER A 43 0.46 5.67 9.30
CA SER A 43 0.99 6.48 10.41
C SER A 43 0.88 7.98 10.11
N ALA A 44 1.06 8.80 11.15
CA ALA A 44 1.01 10.26 11.01
C ALA A 44 2.06 10.78 10.01
N ILE A 45 3.29 10.25 10.03
CA ILE A 45 4.34 10.64 9.07
C ILE A 45 3.98 10.25 7.64
N GLU A 46 3.33 9.10 7.45
CA GLU A 46 2.84 8.66 6.14
C GLU A 46 1.71 9.53 5.62
N LEU A 47 0.78 9.93 6.52
CA LEU A 47 -0.29 10.86 6.17
C LEU A 47 0.29 12.22 5.74
N GLU A 48 1.23 12.77 6.52
CA GLU A 48 1.88 14.03 6.18
C GLU A 48 2.52 13.97 4.79
N TYR A 49 3.26 12.89 4.50
CA TYR A 49 3.88 12.70 3.18
C TYR A 49 2.86 12.52 2.05
N LEU A 50 1.80 11.76 2.29
CA LEU A 50 0.68 11.61 1.36
C LEU A 50 0.03 12.96 1.03
N MET A 51 -0.18 13.81 2.04
CA MET A 51 -0.75 15.14 1.87
C MET A 51 0.15 16.10 1.10
N GLN A 52 1.48 15.96 1.17
CA GLN A 52 2.38 16.67 0.28
C GLN A 52 2.10 16.33 -1.19
N GLY A 53 1.86 15.06 -1.47
CA GLY A 53 1.44 14.61 -2.81
C GLY A 53 0.11 15.23 -3.25
N PHE A 54 -0.86 15.30 -2.35
CA PHE A 54 -2.15 15.96 -2.62
C PHE A 54 -1.96 17.45 -2.96
N MET A 55 -1.11 18.15 -2.22
CA MET A 55 -0.89 19.59 -2.41
C MET A 55 -0.33 19.97 -3.78
N ILE A 56 0.42 19.08 -4.42
CA ILE A 56 1.00 19.33 -5.75
C ILE A 56 0.13 18.85 -6.93
N LEU A 57 -1.01 18.21 -6.65
CA LEU A 57 -1.96 17.83 -7.71
C LEU A 57 -2.46 19.05 -8.47
N ASN A 58 -2.81 18.87 -9.75
CA ASN A 58 -3.51 19.89 -10.50
C ASN A 58 -4.92 20.16 -9.92
N SER A 59 -5.53 21.28 -10.28
CA SER A 59 -6.82 21.69 -9.71
C SER A 59 -7.94 20.68 -9.97
N LYS A 60 -7.98 20.04 -11.14
CA LYS A 60 -8.99 19.05 -11.51
C LYS A 60 -8.90 17.83 -10.58
N ASP A 61 -7.70 17.28 -10.40
CA ASP A 61 -7.48 16.09 -9.58
C ASP A 61 -7.71 16.40 -8.09
N LYS A 62 -7.33 17.59 -7.61
CA LYS A 62 -7.66 18.06 -6.25
C LYS A 62 -9.17 18.06 -6.00
N ILE A 63 -9.95 18.62 -6.92
CA ILE A 63 -11.42 18.65 -6.81
C ILE A 63 -11.99 17.22 -6.81
N THR A 64 -11.46 16.34 -7.66
CA THR A 64 -11.90 14.95 -7.71
C THR A 64 -11.61 14.23 -6.39
N VAL A 65 -10.39 14.35 -5.85
CA VAL A 65 -10.03 13.76 -4.54
C VAL A 65 -10.90 14.34 -3.42
N GLN A 66 -11.13 15.64 -3.39
CA GLN A 66 -11.99 16.28 -2.39
C GLN A 66 -13.43 15.76 -2.44
N ASN A 67 -13.97 15.55 -3.65
CA ASN A 67 -15.30 14.96 -3.82
C ASN A 67 -15.33 13.49 -3.37
N ASN A 68 -14.27 12.72 -3.67
CA ASN A 68 -14.14 11.34 -3.20
C ASN A 68 -14.08 11.28 -1.66
N ILE A 69 -13.34 12.21 -1.03
CA ILE A 69 -13.27 12.32 0.44
C ILE A 69 -14.65 12.60 1.04
N LYS A 70 -15.44 13.50 0.47
CA LYS A 70 -16.80 13.80 0.95
C LYS A 70 -17.74 12.60 0.91
N ASN A 71 -17.50 11.68 -0.01
CA ASN A 71 -18.33 10.49 -0.24
C ASN A 71 -17.66 9.21 0.24
N ILE A 72 -16.58 9.30 1.02
CA ILE A 72 -15.84 8.13 1.49
C ILE A 72 -16.71 7.28 2.41
N VAL A 73 -16.62 5.96 2.20
CA VAL A 73 -17.28 4.98 3.04
C VAL A 73 -16.27 3.96 3.56
N LYS A 74 -16.48 3.46 4.76
CA LYS A 74 -15.61 2.44 5.36
C LYS A 74 -15.56 1.21 4.47
N GLY A 75 -14.34 0.75 4.16
CA GLY A 75 -14.12 -0.38 3.24
C GLY A 75 -14.35 -0.06 1.76
N GLY A 76 -14.57 1.21 1.42
CA GLY A 76 -14.73 1.67 0.04
C GLY A 76 -13.40 1.98 -0.64
N ALA A 77 -13.50 2.57 -1.82
CA ALA A 77 -12.34 2.94 -2.62
C ALA A 77 -11.50 4.06 -1.96
N CYS A 78 -10.19 3.99 -2.16
CA CYS A 78 -9.27 5.05 -1.76
C CYS A 78 -9.64 6.37 -2.47
N PRO A 79 -9.73 7.49 -1.75
CA PRO A 79 -10.13 8.78 -2.34
C PRO A 79 -9.12 9.30 -3.37
N PHE A 80 -7.87 8.83 -3.33
CA PHE A 80 -6.81 9.20 -4.28
C PHE A 80 -6.84 8.38 -5.57
N LEU A 81 -7.78 7.42 -5.70
CA LEU A 81 -7.99 6.65 -6.92
C LEU A 81 -8.76 7.49 -7.93
N ILE A 82 -8.14 7.80 -9.07
CA ILE A 82 -8.73 8.52 -10.20
C ILE A 82 -8.47 7.70 -11.48
N ASP A 83 -9.50 7.39 -12.23
CA ASP A 83 -9.41 6.64 -13.49
C ASP A 83 -8.55 5.37 -13.37
N LYS A 84 -8.76 4.59 -12.30
CA LYS A 84 -8.02 3.35 -11.97
C LYS A 84 -6.51 3.56 -11.72
N LYS A 85 -6.10 4.78 -11.38
CA LYS A 85 -4.72 5.10 -11.05
C LYS A 85 -4.64 5.86 -9.73
N CYS A 86 -3.59 5.61 -8.96
CA CYS A 86 -3.29 6.40 -7.78
C CYS A 86 -2.79 7.79 -8.20
N SER A 87 -3.55 8.83 -7.89
CA SER A 87 -3.19 10.22 -8.23
C SER A 87 -1.94 10.73 -7.50
N VAL A 88 -1.59 10.11 -6.38
CA VAL A 88 -0.43 10.44 -5.53
C VAL A 88 0.57 9.28 -5.46
N TYR A 89 0.77 8.56 -6.54
CA TYR A 89 1.53 7.30 -6.59
C TYR A 89 2.91 7.37 -5.92
N GLN A 90 3.67 8.45 -6.14
CA GLN A 90 4.99 8.63 -5.55
C GLN A 90 4.96 8.87 -4.03
N TYR A 91 3.81 9.30 -3.53
CA TYR A 91 3.58 9.63 -2.10
C TYR A 91 2.83 8.55 -1.34
N ARG A 92 2.73 7.35 -1.91
CA ARG A 92 2.01 6.22 -1.28
C ARG A 92 2.58 5.86 0.08
N PRO A 93 1.72 5.49 1.04
CA PRO A 93 2.14 4.86 2.29
C PRO A 93 2.86 3.53 2.07
N ILE A 94 3.58 3.07 3.08
CA ILE A 94 4.31 1.79 3.05
C ILE A 94 3.38 0.64 2.71
N ILE A 95 2.20 0.58 3.33
CA ILE A 95 1.21 -0.48 3.06
C ILE A 95 0.87 -0.60 1.57
N CYS A 96 0.79 0.53 0.85
CA CYS A 96 0.54 0.55 -0.59
C CYS A 96 1.76 0.12 -1.41
N ARG A 97 2.97 0.33 -0.89
CA ARG A 97 4.23 -0.04 -1.58
C ARG A 97 4.52 -1.53 -1.48
N VAL A 98 4.26 -2.12 -0.32
CA VAL A 98 4.47 -3.56 -0.07
C VAL A 98 3.30 -4.42 -0.54
N HIS A 99 2.16 -3.80 -0.87
CA HIS A 99 0.99 -4.53 -1.32
C HIS A 99 1.29 -5.37 -2.57
N GLY A 100 0.80 -6.59 -2.54
CA GLY A 100 1.04 -7.54 -3.62
C GLY A 100 2.17 -8.53 -3.36
N LEU A 101 3.01 -8.32 -2.32
CA LEU A 101 4.03 -9.27 -1.87
C LEU A 101 3.51 -10.16 -0.75
N ALA A 102 3.93 -11.42 -0.77
CA ALA A 102 3.78 -12.34 0.36
C ALA A 102 5.07 -12.33 1.19
N TYR A 103 4.97 -12.07 2.49
CA TYR A 103 6.13 -11.93 3.37
C TYR A 103 5.88 -12.48 4.77
N LEU A 104 6.95 -12.73 5.52
CA LEU A 104 6.89 -13.20 6.89
C LEU A 104 6.59 -12.06 7.86
N CYS A 105 5.60 -12.29 8.73
CA CYS A 105 5.31 -11.45 9.88
C CYS A 105 6.10 -11.90 11.12
N LYS A 106 6.02 -11.11 12.20
CA LYS A 106 6.76 -11.29 13.45
C LYS A 106 6.61 -12.70 14.08
N ASP A 107 5.47 -13.34 13.92
CA ASP A 107 5.16 -14.64 14.53
C ASP A 107 5.40 -15.82 13.56
N ASN A 108 6.26 -15.65 12.57
CA ASN A 108 6.49 -16.61 11.50
C ASN A 108 5.23 -16.94 10.68
N THR A 109 4.19 -16.15 10.82
CA THR A 109 3.02 -16.23 9.95
C THR A 109 3.33 -15.56 8.61
N VAL A 110 2.70 -16.02 7.54
CA VAL A 110 2.85 -15.46 6.21
C VAL A 110 1.70 -14.49 5.94
N LYS A 111 2.04 -13.25 5.64
CA LYS A 111 1.05 -12.29 5.13
C LYS A 111 0.90 -12.51 3.63
N VAL A 112 -0.28 -12.94 3.23
CA VAL A 112 -0.64 -13.17 1.83
C VAL A 112 -1.41 -11.95 1.32
N PRO A 113 -1.06 -11.38 0.14
CA PRO A 113 -1.79 -10.24 -0.38
C PRO A 113 -3.25 -10.60 -0.63
N TYR A 114 -4.14 -9.69 -0.29
CA TYR A 114 -5.58 -9.84 -0.48
C TYR A 114 -5.96 -10.30 -1.89
N CYS A 115 -5.26 -9.81 -2.90
CA CYS A 115 -5.55 -10.11 -4.31
C CYS A 115 -5.26 -11.58 -4.71
N ALA A 116 -4.56 -12.36 -3.89
CA ALA A 116 -4.27 -13.77 -4.18
C ALA A 116 -5.54 -14.60 -4.33
N LYS A 117 -6.50 -14.41 -3.43
CA LYS A 117 -7.81 -15.09 -3.49
C LYS A 117 -8.66 -14.70 -4.69
N ASN A 118 -8.35 -13.58 -5.34
CA ASN A 118 -9.07 -13.07 -6.50
C ASN A 118 -8.36 -13.38 -7.83
N GLY A 119 -7.47 -14.36 -7.82
CA GLY A 119 -6.78 -14.79 -9.04
C GLY A 119 -5.72 -13.83 -9.56
N LYS A 120 -5.17 -12.98 -8.69
CA LYS A 120 -4.10 -12.02 -8.99
C LYS A 120 -2.74 -12.56 -8.54
N ASN A 121 -1.98 -11.79 -7.76
CA ASN A 121 -0.66 -12.23 -7.30
C ASN A 121 -0.75 -13.55 -6.53
N TYR A 122 0.20 -14.44 -6.77
CA TYR A 122 0.29 -15.78 -6.18
C TYR A 122 -0.88 -16.72 -6.47
N ALA A 123 -1.75 -16.39 -7.41
CA ALA A 123 -2.97 -17.17 -7.68
C ALA A 123 -2.71 -18.67 -7.90
N LYS A 124 -1.62 -19.02 -8.60
CA LYS A 124 -1.24 -20.42 -8.86
C LYS A 124 -0.63 -21.14 -7.66
N ALA A 125 -0.15 -20.38 -6.68
CA ALA A 125 0.49 -20.88 -5.46
C ALA A 125 -0.40 -20.70 -4.22
N TYR A 126 -1.64 -20.26 -4.39
CA TYR A 126 -2.58 -19.98 -3.30
C TYR A 126 -3.56 -21.13 -3.12
N THR A 127 -3.65 -21.64 -1.89
CA THR A 127 -4.59 -22.69 -1.50
C THR A 127 -5.08 -22.44 -0.07
N ASP A 128 -6.38 -22.36 0.10
CA ASP A 128 -7.05 -22.25 1.42
C ASP A 128 -6.46 -21.17 2.36
N GLY A 129 -6.13 -20.00 1.82
CA GLY A 129 -5.60 -18.87 2.60
C GLY A 129 -4.08 -18.83 2.71
N GLU A 130 -3.38 -19.84 2.22
CA GLU A 130 -1.93 -19.97 2.30
C GLU A 130 -1.28 -19.97 0.92
N ILE A 131 0.01 -19.65 0.87
CA ILE A 131 0.82 -19.85 -0.34
C ILE A 131 1.72 -21.06 -0.19
N THR A 132 1.94 -21.78 -1.30
CA THR A 132 2.74 -23.03 -1.36
C THR A 132 4.22 -22.78 -1.66
N ILE A 133 4.60 -21.51 -1.87
CA ILE A 133 5.99 -21.10 -2.11
C ILE A 133 6.55 -20.37 -0.88
N ASN A 134 7.87 -20.22 -0.82
CA ASN A 134 8.52 -19.45 0.24
C ASN A 134 8.19 -17.98 0.10
N PRO A 135 7.67 -17.32 1.16
CA PRO A 135 7.46 -15.88 1.19
C PRO A 135 8.78 -15.12 1.23
N ILE A 136 8.71 -13.80 1.02
CA ILE A 136 9.82 -12.91 1.37
C ILE A 136 10.09 -13.06 2.86
N LYS A 137 11.34 -13.33 3.24
CA LYS A 137 11.73 -13.65 4.63
C LYS A 137 11.80 -12.42 5.54
N GLU A 138 11.80 -11.24 4.98
CA GLU A 138 11.80 -10.00 5.75
C GLU A 138 10.37 -9.60 6.13
N ASN A 139 10.23 -9.10 7.35
CA ASN A 139 8.97 -8.50 7.79
C ASN A 139 8.83 -7.10 7.21
N LEU A 140 7.81 -6.91 6.36
CA LEU A 140 7.53 -5.64 5.68
C LEU A 140 6.37 -4.85 6.32
N ASP A 141 5.99 -5.19 7.55
CA ASP A 141 4.98 -4.42 8.28
C ASP A 141 5.47 -2.99 8.55
N THR A 142 4.57 -2.03 8.43
CA THR A 142 4.87 -0.59 8.59
C THR A 142 5.60 -0.28 9.89
N THR A 143 5.16 -0.85 11.02
CA THR A 143 5.79 -0.62 12.33
C THR A 143 7.21 -1.17 12.43
N VAL A 144 7.52 -2.23 11.69
CA VAL A 144 8.86 -2.81 11.64
C VAL A 144 9.77 -1.94 10.76
N LEU A 145 9.26 -1.52 9.62
CA LEU A 145 10.01 -0.69 8.68
C LEU A 145 10.26 0.72 9.21
N LEU A 146 9.34 1.27 9.99
CA LEU A 146 9.43 2.62 10.59
C LEU A 146 10.04 2.66 12.01
N LYS A 147 10.61 1.56 12.51
CA LYS A 147 11.11 1.45 13.89
C LYS A 147 12.08 2.57 14.32
N ASP A 148 12.81 3.15 13.38
CA ASP A 148 13.79 4.21 13.61
C ASP A 148 13.25 5.62 13.38
N PHE A 149 11.93 5.75 13.12
CA PHE A 149 11.22 7.00 12.93
C PHE A 149 10.24 7.28 14.07
N ASP A 150 10.07 8.55 14.40
CA ASP A 150 8.90 8.99 15.16
C ASP A 150 7.72 9.09 14.19
N TYR A 151 7.05 7.95 13.98
CA TYR A 151 5.98 7.83 12.98
C TYR A 151 4.61 8.27 13.51
N GLY A 152 4.50 8.56 14.80
CA GLY A 152 3.25 8.99 15.43
C GLY A 152 2.18 7.90 15.50
N GLU A 153 0.94 8.32 15.58
CA GLU A 153 -0.22 7.43 15.66
C GLU A 153 -0.49 6.71 14.33
N ILE A 154 -1.03 5.50 14.41
CA ILE A 154 -1.50 4.74 13.24
C ILE A 154 -3.03 4.67 13.28
N ARG A 155 -3.68 5.10 12.20
CA ARG A 155 -5.13 5.00 11.97
C ARG A 155 -5.42 4.60 10.54
N ASN A 156 -6.60 4.06 10.30
CA ASN A 156 -7.08 3.86 8.93
C ASN A 156 -7.28 5.23 8.24
N LEU A 157 -7.12 5.26 6.94
CA LEU A 157 -7.24 6.50 6.15
C LEU A 157 -8.57 7.21 6.38
N ILE A 158 -9.67 6.45 6.44
CA ILE A 158 -11.01 7.02 6.71
C ILE A 158 -11.08 7.68 8.10
N ASP A 159 -10.42 7.11 9.10
CA ASP A 159 -10.41 7.68 10.45
C ASP A 159 -9.58 8.97 10.52
N TRP A 160 -8.50 9.07 9.73
CA TRP A 160 -7.75 10.32 9.55
C TRP A 160 -8.57 11.42 8.89
N ILE A 161 -9.40 11.06 7.91
CA ILE A 161 -10.23 12.01 7.16
C ILE A 161 -11.38 12.55 8.01
N ASN A 162 -11.95 11.71 8.89
CA ASN A 162 -13.11 12.07 9.70
C ASN A 162 -12.76 12.78 11.02
N HIS A 163 -11.49 13.01 11.29
CA HIS A 163 -10.97 13.77 12.41
C HIS A 163 -10.38 15.11 11.97
#